data_e628d82bfca1fa4b15cf685b4b03bb02
#
_entry.id   e628d82bfca1fa4b15cf685b4b03bb02
#
_cell.length_a   1.000
_cell.length_b   1.000
_cell.length_c   1.000
_cell.angle_alpha   90.00
_cell.angle_beta   90.00
_cell.angle_gamma   90.00
#
_symmetry.space_group_name_H-M   'P 1'
#
loop_
_entity.id
_entity.type
_entity.pdbx_description
1 polymer ?
#
loop_
_entity_poly.entity_id
_entity_poly.type
_entity_poly.pdbx_seq_one_letter_code
_entity_poly.pdbx_strand_id
1 'polypeptide(L)'
;HRETYRNQKDVDDFELGCAAFFLNRTNVSGILDGGVIGGMEQFGNFKIDARFSKPGLLAKIRAIGKRRDDIRIFNLDAETFIVDVLTREESLFAYFDPPYVKKGPGLYRSSFDEDKHRSLAKAIQKCKFPWIATYDDDELIEKLYGKNVRETFGIGYSAYRASRGKEKLILPPNVSYSTAA
;
A
#
# COMPACT_ATOMS: atom_id res chain seq x y z
N HIS A 1 12.73 -2.26 18.84
CA HIS A 1 12.12 -1.92 17.54
C HIS A 1 10.70 -1.34 17.67
N ARG A 2 9.83 -1.90 18.54
CA ARG A 2 8.47 -1.33 18.71
C ARG A 2 8.52 0.04 19.37
N GLU A 3 9.34 0.23 20.35
CA GLU A 3 9.57 1.53 21.00
C GLU A 3 10.22 2.52 20.05
N THR A 4 11.28 2.13 19.36
CA THR A 4 11.93 2.89 18.27
C THR A 4 10.91 3.36 17.22
N TYR A 5 10.04 2.45 16.76
CA TYR A 5 9.02 2.78 15.77
C TYR A 5 7.97 3.76 16.29
N ARG A 6 7.66 3.74 17.59
CA ARG A 6 6.68 4.66 18.21
C ARG A 6 7.26 6.05 18.49
N ASN A 7 8.55 6.13 18.81
CA ASN A 7 9.27 7.35 19.18
C ASN A 7 10.00 7.99 17.98
N GLN A 8 9.33 8.13 16.83
CA GLN A 8 9.93 8.53 15.54
C GLN A 8 10.70 9.87 15.57
N LYS A 9 10.40 10.76 16.50
CA LYS A 9 10.98 12.12 16.53
C LYS A 9 12.48 12.14 16.89
N ASP A 10 12.95 11.13 17.61
CA ASP A 10 14.30 11.10 18.18
C ASP A 10 15.15 9.97 17.58
N VAL A 11 14.76 9.43 16.44
CA VAL A 11 15.35 8.26 15.82
C VAL A 11 15.78 8.60 14.39
N ASP A 12 17.00 8.23 14.01
CA ASP A 12 17.45 8.42 12.63
C ASP A 12 16.69 7.51 11.64
N ASP A 13 16.68 7.89 10.37
CA ASP A 13 15.95 7.20 9.31
C ASP A 13 16.37 5.74 9.14
N PHE A 14 17.65 5.42 9.36
CA PHE A 14 18.15 4.05 9.24
C PHE A 14 17.64 3.16 10.37
N GLU A 15 17.69 3.66 11.60
CA GLU A 15 17.18 2.96 12.79
C GLU A 15 15.67 2.76 12.70
N LEU A 16 14.95 3.80 12.28
CA LEU A 16 13.51 3.73 12.04
C LEU A 16 13.16 2.72 10.94
N GLY A 17 13.90 2.74 9.83
CA GLY A 17 13.76 1.78 8.74
C GLY A 17 14.02 0.34 9.17
N CYS A 18 15.05 0.10 9.96
CA CYS A 18 15.34 -1.21 10.55
C CYS A 18 14.23 -1.69 11.48
N ALA A 19 13.71 -0.80 12.33
CA ALA A 19 12.61 -1.12 13.24
C ALA A 19 11.32 -1.45 12.47
N ALA A 20 10.96 -0.63 11.49
CA ALA A 20 9.79 -0.86 10.64
C ALA A 20 9.92 -2.18 9.85
N PHE A 21 11.08 -2.44 9.26
CA PHE A 21 11.35 -3.68 8.53
C PHE A 21 11.24 -4.91 9.44
N PHE A 22 11.84 -4.86 10.64
CA PHE A 22 11.75 -5.95 11.60
C PHE A 22 10.30 -6.22 12.00
N LEU A 23 9.55 -5.20 12.39
CA LEU A 23 8.14 -5.34 12.78
C LEU A 23 7.27 -5.85 11.63
N ASN A 24 7.49 -5.36 10.41
CA ASN A 24 6.80 -5.88 9.24
C ASN A 24 7.05 -7.38 9.02
N ARG A 25 8.23 -7.88 9.31
CA ARG A 25 8.57 -9.30 9.12
C ARG A 25 8.14 -10.19 10.27
N THR A 26 8.03 -9.67 11.49
CA THR A 26 7.79 -10.45 12.70
C THR A 26 6.37 -10.32 13.25
N ASN A 27 5.61 -9.31 12.83
CA ASN A 27 4.22 -9.14 13.25
C ASN A 27 3.24 -9.83 12.29
N VAL A 28 2.08 -10.21 12.85
CA VAL A 28 0.97 -10.82 12.10
C VAL A 28 0.59 -9.91 10.94
N SER A 29 0.52 -10.47 9.74
CA SER A 29 0.18 -9.78 8.49
C SER A 29 1.11 -8.61 8.11
N GLY A 30 2.21 -8.41 8.83
CA GLY A 30 3.12 -7.28 8.60
C GLY A 30 2.62 -5.95 9.13
N ILE A 31 1.59 -5.95 9.98
CA ILE A 31 1.04 -4.76 10.60
C ILE A 31 2.02 -4.28 11.68
N LEU A 32 2.56 -3.07 11.53
CA LEU A 32 3.66 -2.58 12.37
C LEU A 32 3.27 -2.45 13.86
N ASP A 33 2.05 -2.04 14.15
CA ASP A 33 1.50 -2.01 15.51
C ASP A 33 0.75 -3.32 15.89
N GLY A 34 0.80 -4.35 15.03
CA GLY A 34 0.15 -5.63 15.23
C GLY A 34 0.81 -6.51 16.30
N GLY A 35 0.16 -7.62 16.62
CA GLY A 35 0.73 -8.65 17.49
C GLY A 35 1.86 -9.42 16.81
N VAL A 36 2.80 -9.94 17.61
CA VAL A 36 3.90 -10.77 17.12
C VAL A 36 3.38 -12.13 16.62
N ILE A 37 3.97 -12.64 15.55
CA ILE A 37 3.67 -13.97 15.04
C ILE A 37 4.00 -15.01 16.13
N GLY A 38 3.08 -15.92 16.40
CA GLY A 38 3.22 -16.93 17.45
C GLY A 38 2.76 -16.50 18.83
N GLY A 39 2.38 -15.21 18.99
CA GLY A 39 2.03 -14.63 20.29
C GLY A 39 3.25 -14.29 21.13
N MET A 40 3.06 -13.62 22.26
CA MET A 40 4.16 -13.23 23.17
C MET A 40 4.91 -14.46 23.72
N GLU A 41 4.17 -15.50 24.08
CA GLU A 41 4.73 -16.74 24.63
C GLU A 41 5.18 -17.73 23.54
N GLN A 42 5.05 -17.35 22.28
CA GLN A 42 5.45 -18.18 21.13
C GLN A 42 4.82 -19.59 21.11
N PHE A 43 3.57 -19.75 21.57
CA PHE A 43 2.85 -21.01 21.52
C PHE A 43 2.09 -21.24 20.22
N GLY A 44 1.96 -20.23 19.36
CA GLY A 44 1.31 -20.36 18.06
C GLY A 44 2.02 -21.35 17.13
N ASN A 45 1.31 -21.84 16.11
CA ASN A 45 1.83 -22.78 15.11
C ASN A 45 3.02 -22.23 14.31
N PHE A 46 3.04 -20.93 14.08
CA PHE A 46 4.16 -20.22 13.48
C PHE A 46 4.87 -19.40 14.54
N LYS A 47 6.20 -19.32 14.43
CA LYS A 47 7.05 -18.56 15.36
C LYS A 47 7.39 -17.19 14.77
N ILE A 48 7.99 -16.34 15.59
CA ILE A 48 8.35 -14.96 15.23
C ILE A 48 9.20 -14.86 13.95
N ASP A 49 10.01 -15.86 13.68
CA ASP A 49 10.94 -15.95 12.56
C ASP A 49 10.32 -16.55 11.29
N ALA A 50 9.06 -16.99 11.33
CA ALA A 50 8.39 -17.67 10.20
C ALA A 50 8.45 -16.90 8.87
N ARG A 51 8.59 -15.58 8.93
CA ARG A 51 8.75 -14.70 7.76
C ARG A 51 10.11 -14.00 7.71
N PHE A 52 11.07 -14.43 8.50
CA PHE A 52 12.38 -13.80 8.65
C PHE A 52 13.52 -14.67 8.10
N SER A 53 13.41 -15.09 6.83
CA SER A 53 14.51 -15.75 6.13
C SER A 53 15.64 -14.75 5.83
N LYS A 54 16.62 -14.66 6.74
CA LYS A 54 17.71 -13.69 6.65
C LYS A 54 18.46 -13.71 5.30
N PRO A 55 18.85 -14.87 4.73
CA PRO A 55 19.53 -14.88 3.43
C PRO A 55 18.65 -14.32 2.31
N GLY A 56 17.38 -14.72 2.23
CA GLY A 56 16.45 -14.24 1.22
C GLY A 56 16.14 -12.75 1.35
N LEU A 57 15.98 -12.26 2.58
CA LEU A 57 15.75 -10.85 2.85
C LEU A 57 16.96 -9.99 2.48
N LEU A 58 18.17 -10.41 2.84
CA LEU A 58 19.41 -9.73 2.46
C LEU A 58 19.59 -9.69 0.94
N ALA A 59 19.28 -10.79 0.23
CA ALA A 59 19.36 -10.81 -1.23
C ALA A 59 18.41 -9.77 -1.86
N LYS A 60 17.19 -9.65 -1.36
CA LYS A 60 16.21 -8.65 -1.83
C LYS A 60 16.67 -7.22 -1.53
N ILE A 61 17.14 -6.95 -0.31
CA ILE A 61 17.65 -5.62 0.07
C ILE A 61 18.83 -5.22 -0.83
N ARG A 62 19.77 -6.14 -1.06
CA ARG A 62 20.91 -5.89 -1.96
C ARG A 62 20.48 -5.65 -3.41
N ALA A 63 19.49 -6.38 -3.89
CA ALA A 63 18.94 -6.20 -5.24
C ALA A 63 18.29 -4.81 -5.40
N ILE A 64 17.52 -4.37 -4.41
CA ILE A 64 16.92 -3.02 -4.38
C ILE A 64 18.04 -1.97 -4.29
N GLY A 65 19.01 -2.17 -3.41
CA GLY A 65 20.13 -1.24 -3.23
C GLY A 65 20.97 -1.03 -4.49
N LYS A 66 21.11 -2.05 -5.36
CA LYS A 66 21.75 -1.91 -6.68
C LYS A 66 20.98 -1.01 -7.65
N ARG A 67 19.70 -0.80 -7.40
CA ARG A 67 18.80 0.02 -8.22
C ARG A 67 18.41 1.32 -7.54
N ARG A 68 19.11 1.72 -6.50
CA ARG A 68 18.76 2.91 -5.70
C ARG A 68 18.61 4.18 -6.54
N ASP A 69 19.45 4.31 -7.57
CA ASP A 69 19.47 5.50 -8.44
C ASP A 69 18.27 5.52 -9.41
N ASP A 70 17.59 4.37 -9.61
CA ASP A 70 16.33 4.25 -10.38
C ASP A 70 15.08 4.50 -9.53
N ILE A 71 15.22 4.66 -8.20
CA ILE A 71 14.11 4.71 -7.25
C ILE A 71 14.04 6.09 -6.59
N ARG A 72 12.90 6.75 -6.73
CA ARG A 72 12.60 8.01 -6.04
C ARG A 72 11.48 7.76 -5.05
N ILE A 73 11.67 8.16 -3.80
CA ILE A 73 10.70 8.00 -2.72
C ILE A 73 10.27 9.38 -2.24
N PHE A 74 8.96 9.56 -2.08
CA PHE A 74 8.38 10.81 -1.62
C PHE A 74 7.47 10.54 -0.43
N ASN A 75 7.58 11.38 0.60
CA ASN A 75 6.66 11.41 1.74
C ASN A 75 5.78 12.66 1.63
N LEU A 76 4.80 12.61 0.74
CA LEU A 76 3.89 13.72 0.43
C LEU A 76 2.44 13.25 0.54
N ASP A 77 1.54 14.21 0.74
CA ASP A 77 0.13 13.96 0.51
C ASP A 77 -0.11 13.58 -0.96
N ALA A 78 -1.03 12.64 -1.20
CA ALA A 78 -1.23 12.07 -2.53
C ALA A 78 -1.64 13.13 -3.58
N GLU A 79 -2.49 14.09 -3.21
CA GLU A 79 -2.91 15.16 -4.12
C GLU A 79 -1.75 16.10 -4.43
N THR A 80 -0.96 16.47 -3.41
CA THR A 80 0.28 17.24 -3.59
C THR A 80 1.26 16.51 -4.49
N PHE A 81 1.45 15.19 -4.27
CA PHE A 81 2.32 14.37 -5.11
C PHE A 81 1.87 14.34 -6.58
N ILE A 82 0.57 14.20 -6.83
CA ILE A 82 0.01 14.25 -8.18
C ILE A 82 0.32 15.60 -8.84
N VAL A 83 0.04 16.71 -8.15
CA VAL A 83 0.15 18.05 -8.71
C VAL A 83 1.61 18.47 -8.88
N ASP A 84 2.44 18.27 -7.87
CA ASP A 84 3.79 18.85 -7.83
C ASP A 84 4.85 17.95 -8.46
N VAL A 85 4.60 16.64 -8.53
CA VAL A 85 5.56 15.67 -9.04
C VAL A 85 5.07 15.04 -10.35
N LEU A 86 3.94 14.32 -10.32
CA LEU A 86 3.54 13.49 -11.45
C LEU A 86 3.20 14.31 -12.69
N THR A 87 2.56 15.48 -12.55
CA THR A 87 2.20 16.32 -13.70
C THR A 87 3.39 16.92 -14.43
N ARG A 88 4.58 16.87 -13.86
CA ARG A 88 5.83 17.39 -14.45
C ARG A 88 6.64 16.33 -15.20
N GLU A 89 6.25 15.08 -15.10
CA GLU A 89 6.93 13.97 -15.78
C GLU A 89 6.39 13.84 -17.23
N GLU A 90 7.29 13.79 -18.21
CA GLU A 90 6.92 13.72 -19.63
C GLU A 90 6.40 12.34 -20.07
N SER A 91 6.93 11.29 -19.46
CA SER A 91 6.55 9.90 -19.75
C SER A 91 6.29 9.16 -18.44
N LEU A 92 5.02 8.92 -18.14
CA LEU A 92 4.58 8.40 -16.88
C LEU A 92 3.41 7.43 -17.07
N PHE A 93 3.44 6.34 -16.32
CA PHE A 93 2.29 5.51 -16.00
C PHE A 93 2.13 5.46 -14.47
N ALA A 94 0.95 5.78 -13.96
CA ALA A 94 0.71 5.79 -12.53
C ALA A 94 -0.17 4.62 -12.08
N TYR A 95 0.21 3.99 -10.97
CA TYR A 95 -0.64 3.05 -10.23
C TYR A 95 -1.02 3.66 -8.89
N PHE A 96 -2.31 3.83 -8.65
CA PHE A 96 -2.87 4.37 -7.42
C PHE A 96 -3.46 3.23 -6.58
N ASP A 97 -2.95 3.08 -5.35
CA ASP A 97 -3.42 2.10 -4.37
C ASP A 97 -3.67 2.82 -3.02
N PRO A 98 -4.70 3.67 -2.95
CA PRO A 98 -4.99 4.45 -1.75
C PRO A 98 -5.57 3.58 -0.65
N PRO A 99 -5.63 4.09 0.62
CA PRO A 99 -6.30 3.40 1.70
C PRO A 99 -7.73 3.02 1.33
N TYR A 100 -8.15 1.81 1.63
CA TYR A 100 -9.47 1.31 1.30
C TYR A 100 -10.56 1.92 2.17
N VAL A 101 -11.77 2.09 1.60
CA VAL A 101 -12.90 2.72 2.30
C VAL A 101 -13.30 1.91 3.53
N LYS A 102 -13.56 0.61 3.37
CA LYS A 102 -14.03 -0.27 4.47
C LYS A 102 -12.91 -0.74 5.37
N LYS A 103 -11.72 -1.01 4.82
CA LYS A 103 -10.62 -1.65 5.55
C LYS A 103 -9.57 -0.67 6.03
N GLY A 104 -9.54 0.53 5.47
CA GLY A 104 -8.59 1.59 5.84
C GLY A 104 -8.57 1.92 7.34
N PRO A 105 -9.74 2.14 8.00
CA PRO A 105 -9.81 2.51 9.41
C PRO A 105 -9.31 1.46 10.41
N GLY A 106 -8.64 0.45 10.05
CA GLY A 106 -8.04 -0.53 10.99
C GLY A 106 -6.65 -0.99 10.58
N LEU A 107 -6.22 -0.62 9.37
CA LEU A 107 -4.97 -1.07 8.78
C LEU A 107 -3.93 0.04 8.67
N TYR A 108 -4.37 1.29 8.52
CA TYR A 108 -3.48 2.42 8.27
C TYR A 108 -3.53 3.43 9.43
N ARG A 109 -2.39 4.05 9.72
CA ARG A 109 -2.31 5.15 10.71
C ARG A 109 -3.10 6.39 10.28
N SER A 110 -3.19 6.63 8.97
CA SER A 110 -4.03 7.66 8.37
C SER A 110 -5.08 6.99 7.51
N SER A 111 -6.30 6.86 8.02
CA SER A 111 -7.46 6.48 7.21
C SER A 111 -7.98 7.71 6.47
N PHE A 112 -8.49 7.49 5.27
CA PHE A 112 -9.19 8.53 4.52
C PHE A 112 -10.66 8.57 4.98
N ASP A 113 -11.17 9.77 5.18
CA ASP A 113 -12.60 10.01 5.23
C ASP A 113 -13.19 10.12 3.82
N GLU A 114 -14.50 10.25 3.72
CA GLU A 114 -15.20 10.35 2.43
C GLU A 114 -14.74 11.57 1.62
N ASP A 115 -14.48 12.70 2.26
CA ASP A 115 -14.07 13.93 1.59
C ASP A 115 -12.66 13.77 1.00
N LYS A 116 -11.77 13.09 1.70
CA LYS A 116 -10.43 12.78 1.21
C LYS A 116 -10.46 11.81 0.02
N HIS A 117 -11.34 10.80 0.06
CA HIS A 117 -11.56 9.94 -1.10
C HIS A 117 -12.11 10.72 -2.30
N ARG A 118 -13.03 11.67 -2.08
CA ARG A 118 -13.59 12.53 -3.14
C ARG A 118 -12.55 13.44 -3.76
N SER A 119 -11.73 14.09 -2.95
CA SER A 119 -10.70 15.02 -3.44
C SER A 119 -9.63 14.28 -4.21
N LEU A 120 -9.15 13.15 -3.71
CA LEU A 120 -8.19 12.29 -4.42
C LEU A 120 -8.75 11.76 -5.75
N ALA A 121 -10.00 11.29 -5.76
CA ALA A 121 -10.64 10.82 -6.99
C ALA A 121 -10.73 11.92 -8.06
N LYS A 122 -11.04 13.15 -7.66
CA LYS A 122 -11.03 14.31 -8.55
C LYS A 122 -9.63 14.62 -9.10
N ALA A 123 -8.59 14.51 -8.25
CA ALA A 123 -7.21 14.73 -8.67
C ALA A 123 -6.76 13.66 -9.67
N ILE A 124 -7.00 12.38 -9.38
CA ILE A 124 -6.65 11.26 -10.27
C ILE A 124 -7.35 11.40 -11.64
N GLN A 125 -8.65 11.68 -11.65
CA GLN A 125 -9.42 11.78 -12.90
C GLN A 125 -9.04 12.98 -13.77
N LYS A 126 -8.36 13.98 -13.24
CA LYS A 126 -7.80 15.10 -13.99
C LYS A 126 -6.44 14.79 -14.63
N CYS A 127 -5.79 13.70 -14.25
CA CYS A 127 -4.52 13.31 -14.83
C CYS A 127 -4.66 13.02 -16.32
N LYS A 128 -3.73 13.56 -17.12
CA LYS A 128 -3.70 13.38 -18.57
C LYS A 128 -2.84 12.19 -18.98
N PHE A 129 -1.95 11.75 -18.12
CA PHE A 129 -1.12 10.57 -18.32
C PHE A 129 -1.92 9.29 -18.06
N PRO A 130 -1.49 8.13 -18.59
CA PRO A 130 -2.11 6.84 -18.31
C PRO A 130 -2.01 6.47 -16.83
N TRP A 131 -3.12 6.00 -16.26
CA TRP A 131 -3.16 5.55 -14.88
C TRP A 131 -4.10 4.37 -14.67
N ILE A 132 -3.88 3.63 -13.60
CA ILE A 132 -4.82 2.65 -13.04
C ILE A 132 -4.98 2.91 -11.55
N ALA A 133 -6.12 2.52 -10.99
CA ALA A 133 -6.34 2.53 -9.55
C ALA A 133 -7.03 1.24 -9.11
N THR A 134 -6.73 0.80 -7.88
CA THR A 134 -7.44 -0.29 -7.22
C THR A 134 -8.04 0.19 -5.91
N TYR A 135 -9.23 -0.33 -5.61
CA TYR A 135 -9.97 -0.06 -4.38
C TYR A 135 -10.75 -1.30 -3.94
N ASP A 136 -11.13 -1.35 -2.68
CA ASP A 136 -12.14 -2.31 -2.22
C ASP A 136 -13.50 -2.09 -2.90
N ASP A 137 -14.32 -3.14 -2.94
CA ASP A 137 -15.66 -3.11 -3.51
C ASP A 137 -16.60 -2.32 -2.60
N ASP A 138 -16.66 -1.00 -2.83
CA ASP A 138 -17.50 -0.07 -2.10
C ASP A 138 -18.35 0.81 -3.02
N GLU A 139 -19.56 1.17 -2.55
CA GLU A 139 -20.49 2.03 -3.30
C GLU A 139 -19.98 3.45 -3.48
N LEU A 140 -19.18 3.96 -2.53
CA LEU A 140 -18.57 5.27 -2.65
C LEU A 140 -17.66 5.31 -3.88
N ILE A 141 -16.84 4.28 -4.08
CA ILE A 141 -15.93 4.18 -5.23
C ILE A 141 -16.70 4.14 -6.54
N GLU A 142 -17.82 3.40 -6.58
CA GLU A 142 -18.69 3.40 -7.74
C GLU A 142 -19.26 4.80 -8.05
N LYS A 143 -19.68 5.53 -7.03
CA LYS A 143 -20.16 6.92 -7.18
C LYS A 143 -19.06 7.88 -7.63
N LEU A 144 -17.83 7.70 -7.13
CA LEU A 144 -16.73 8.61 -7.42
C LEU A 144 -16.14 8.41 -8.82
N TYR A 145 -16.01 7.17 -9.26
CA TYR A 145 -15.34 6.85 -10.53
C TYR A 145 -16.30 6.46 -11.66
N GLY A 146 -17.50 6.03 -11.35
CA GLY A 146 -18.60 5.74 -12.29
C GLY A 146 -18.14 4.87 -13.47
N LYS A 147 -18.26 5.38 -14.70
CA LYS A 147 -17.85 4.67 -15.93
C LYS A 147 -16.38 4.28 -16.02
N ASN A 148 -15.51 4.79 -15.15
CA ASN A 148 -14.11 4.42 -15.10
C ASN A 148 -13.87 3.10 -14.33
N VAL A 149 -14.86 2.62 -13.56
CA VAL A 149 -14.82 1.27 -13.00
C VAL A 149 -14.98 0.27 -14.15
N ARG A 150 -14.01 -0.62 -14.32
CA ARG A 150 -13.94 -1.57 -15.44
C ARG A 150 -14.30 -2.98 -15.03
N GLU A 151 -13.83 -3.38 -13.89
CA GLU A 151 -13.97 -4.75 -13.42
C GLU A 151 -14.01 -4.79 -11.90
N THR A 152 -14.73 -5.78 -11.36
CA THR A 152 -14.63 -6.18 -9.96
C THR A 152 -14.10 -7.61 -9.93
N PHE A 153 -12.93 -7.80 -9.34
CA PHE A 153 -12.25 -9.10 -9.31
C PHE A 153 -12.07 -9.61 -7.88
N GLY A 154 -11.99 -10.93 -7.75
CA GLY A 154 -11.78 -11.59 -6.48
C GLY A 154 -10.31 -11.57 -6.06
N ILE A 155 -10.03 -11.21 -4.81
CA ILE A 155 -8.68 -11.26 -4.23
C ILE A 155 -8.68 -12.05 -2.93
N GLY A 156 -7.60 -12.80 -2.71
CA GLY A 156 -7.36 -13.49 -1.45
C GLY A 156 -6.62 -12.57 -0.46
N TYR A 157 -7.26 -12.21 0.63
CA TYR A 157 -6.60 -11.48 1.71
C TYR A 157 -6.00 -12.45 2.71
N SER A 158 -4.76 -12.21 3.11
CA SER A 158 -4.05 -13.00 4.14
C SER A 158 -3.94 -12.27 5.48
N ALA A 159 -4.46 -11.04 5.58
CA ALA A 159 -4.41 -10.24 6.79
C ALA A 159 -5.44 -10.76 7.82
N TYR A 160 -5.02 -11.00 9.06
CA TYR A 160 -5.77 -11.52 10.22
C TYR A 160 -6.39 -12.91 10.03
N ARG A 161 -7.18 -13.14 9.01
CA ARG A 161 -7.74 -14.43 8.60
C ARG A 161 -7.80 -14.47 7.09
N ALA A 162 -7.50 -15.63 6.50
CA ALA A 162 -7.70 -15.84 5.08
C ALA A 162 -9.17 -15.58 4.73
N SER A 163 -9.41 -14.56 3.93
CA SER A 163 -10.75 -14.20 3.46
C SER A 163 -10.68 -13.86 1.97
N ARG A 164 -11.76 -14.16 1.27
CA ARG A 164 -11.95 -13.66 -0.10
C ARG A 164 -12.58 -12.28 -0.03
N GLY A 165 -12.02 -11.35 -0.76
CA GLY A 165 -12.57 -10.03 -0.95
C GLY A 165 -12.74 -9.74 -2.42
N LYS A 166 -13.34 -8.60 -2.70
CA LYS A 166 -13.46 -8.07 -4.05
C LYS A 166 -12.77 -6.72 -4.12
N GLU A 167 -12.13 -6.46 -5.22
CA GLU A 167 -11.52 -5.16 -5.54
C GLU A 167 -12.02 -4.66 -6.88
N LYS A 168 -12.09 -3.36 -7.01
CA LYS A 168 -12.44 -2.67 -8.25
C LYS A 168 -11.19 -2.24 -8.98
N LEU A 169 -11.11 -2.56 -10.25
CA LEU A 169 -10.14 -2.00 -11.18
C LEU A 169 -10.73 -0.77 -11.87
N ILE A 170 -10.01 0.32 -11.81
CA ILE A 170 -10.45 1.62 -12.29
C ILE A 170 -9.43 2.14 -13.29
N LEU A 171 -9.89 2.53 -14.47
CA LEU A 171 -9.08 2.97 -15.58
C LEU A 171 -9.68 4.21 -16.25
N PRO A 172 -8.88 5.16 -16.76
CA PRO A 172 -9.40 6.20 -17.63
C PRO A 172 -9.85 5.62 -18.98
N PRO A 173 -10.71 6.32 -19.74
CA PRO A 173 -11.27 5.80 -20.99
C PRO A 173 -10.23 5.48 -22.08
N ASN A 174 -9.07 6.12 -22.02
CA ASN A 174 -7.97 5.98 -22.99
C ASN A 174 -6.98 4.87 -22.64
N VAL A 175 -7.19 4.13 -21.55
CA VAL A 175 -6.39 2.97 -21.18
C VAL A 175 -7.20 1.72 -21.41
N SER A 176 -6.66 0.81 -22.19
CA SER A 176 -7.20 -0.54 -22.39
C SER A 176 -6.37 -1.56 -21.61
N TYR A 177 -6.98 -2.64 -21.19
CA TYR A 177 -6.32 -3.78 -20.58
C TYR A 177 -6.84 -5.08 -21.23
N SER A 178 -6.00 -6.10 -21.22
CA SER A 178 -6.41 -7.47 -21.58
C SER A 178 -6.35 -8.33 -20.33
N THR A 179 -7.41 -9.07 -20.07
CA THR A 179 -7.34 -10.18 -19.13
C THR A 179 -6.50 -11.29 -19.75
N ALA A 180 -5.45 -11.73 -19.07
CA ALA A 180 -4.76 -12.95 -19.48
C ALA A 180 -5.76 -14.11 -19.46
N ALA A 181 -5.88 -14.80 -20.60
CA ALA A 181 -6.72 -15.98 -20.75
C ALA A 181 -6.19 -17.15 -19.91
#